data_8d4c5e62af7c0c7fa867af4e5a898487
#
_entry.id   8d4c5e62af7c0c7fa867af4e5a898487
#
_cell.length_a   1.000
_cell.length_b   1.000
_cell.length_c   1.000
_cell.angle_alpha   90.00
_cell.angle_beta   90.00
_cell.angle_gamma   90.00
#
_symmetry.space_group_name_H-M   'P 1'
#
loop_
_entity.id
_entity.type
_entity.pdbx_description
1 polymer ?
#
loop_
_entity_poly.entity_id
_entity_poly.type
_entity_poly.pdbx_seq_one_letter_code
_entity_poly.pdbx_strand_id
1 'polypeptide(L)'
;AGSPAEINLAENDIVNMGLARAVSSPVLLAGDIDPGGVFAQLYGTVALLAPEDRALLRGLVVNKFRGDVEILRPGLAPLEKMCGVPVVGVVPYLTLDLDDEDSLAPRLSAREARGVIDVAVVRLPHLSNFTDFDPLSRVPGVGVRYVSSTTDLGRPDLVVLPGSKTTLDDARWL
;
A
#
# COMPACT_ATOMS: atom_id res chain seq x y z
N ALA A 1 0.38 -5.53 -8.19
CA ALA A 1 0.04 -4.32 -8.94
C ALA A 1 1.22 -3.36 -8.86
N GLY A 2 1.71 -2.92 -10.01
CA GLY A 2 2.81 -1.96 -10.12
C GLY A 2 2.32 -0.58 -10.51
N SER A 3 3.26 0.32 -10.80
CA SER A 3 2.95 1.63 -11.36
C SER A 3 2.62 1.51 -12.85
N PRO A 4 1.69 2.31 -13.39
CA PRO A 4 1.47 2.39 -14.83
C PRO A 4 2.68 2.94 -15.61
N ALA A 5 3.69 3.46 -14.92
CA ALA A 5 4.95 3.92 -15.49
C ALA A 5 6.00 2.82 -15.68
N GLU A 6 5.72 1.59 -15.29
CA GLU A 6 6.61 0.44 -15.50
C GLU A 6 6.50 -0.06 -16.95
N ILE A 7 7.17 0.64 -17.86
CA ILE A 7 7.11 0.40 -19.31
C ILE A 7 7.51 -1.01 -19.72
N ASN A 8 8.34 -1.69 -18.94
CA ASN A 8 8.74 -3.08 -19.14
C ASN A 8 7.61 -4.08 -18.85
N LEU A 9 6.55 -3.66 -18.15
CA LEU A 9 5.37 -4.48 -17.82
C LEU A 9 4.11 -4.04 -18.57
N ALA A 10 4.17 -2.94 -19.33
CA ALA A 10 3.01 -2.32 -19.95
C ALA A 10 2.26 -3.24 -20.92
N GLU A 11 2.97 -4.10 -21.65
CA GLU A 11 2.37 -5.04 -22.63
C GLU A 11 1.43 -6.05 -21.97
N ASN A 12 1.75 -6.46 -20.73
CA ASN A 12 0.98 -7.45 -19.97
C ASN A 12 0.21 -6.82 -18.79
N ASP A 13 0.03 -5.50 -18.81
CA ASP A 13 -0.71 -4.80 -17.75
C ASP A 13 -2.21 -5.14 -17.80
N ILE A 14 -2.65 -5.92 -16.82
CA ILE A 14 -4.06 -6.29 -16.62
C ILE A 14 -4.71 -5.55 -15.43
N VAL A 15 -3.97 -4.70 -14.74
CA VAL A 15 -4.37 -4.09 -13.46
C VAL A 15 -4.65 -2.59 -13.59
N ASN A 16 -3.74 -1.87 -14.26
CA ASN A 16 -3.80 -0.41 -14.38
C ASN A 16 -4.43 0.01 -15.71
N MET A 17 -3.60 0.46 -16.66
CA MET A 17 -4.08 1.01 -17.92
C MET A 17 -4.68 -0.07 -18.83
N GLY A 18 -4.22 -1.33 -18.75
CA GLY A 18 -4.82 -2.44 -19.47
C GLY A 18 -6.29 -2.66 -19.11
N LEU A 19 -6.61 -2.67 -17.81
CA LEU A 19 -7.99 -2.74 -17.36
C LEU A 19 -8.78 -1.49 -17.76
N ALA A 20 -8.21 -0.30 -17.58
CA ALA A 20 -8.87 0.96 -17.92
C ALA A 20 -9.24 1.02 -19.42
N ARG A 21 -8.37 0.55 -20.31
CA ARG A 21 -8.66 0.43 -21.75
C ARG A 21 -9.79 -0.56 -22.02
N ALA A 22 -9.71 -1.75 -21.41
CA ALA A 22 -10.68 -2.81 -21.64
C ALA A 22 -12.12 -2.39 -21.33
N VAL A 23 -12.31 -1.54 -20.31
CA VAL A 23 -13.63 -1.06 -19.88
C VAL A 23 -13.88 0.41 -20.26
N SER A 24 -12.98 1.07 -20.99
CA SER A 24 -13.06 2.48 -21.38
C SER A 24 -13.27 3.41 -20.19
N SER A 25 -12.61 3.12 -19.05
CA SER A 25 -12.77 3.88 -17.81
C SER A 25 -11.93 5.15 -17.78
N PRO A 26 -12.48 6.27 -17.29
CA PRO A 26 -11.66 7.42 -16.92
C PRO A 26 -10.72 7.05 -15.77
N VAL A 27 -9.52 7.64 -15.78
CA VAL A 27 -8.45 7.35 -14.81
C VAL A 27 -8.07 8.60 -14.04
N LEU A 28 -7.94 8.48 -12.72
CA LEU A 28 -7.28 9.44 -11.86
C LEU A 28 -5.90 8.88 -11.47
N LEU A 29 -4.84 9.63 -11.75
CA LEU A 29 -3.49 9.26 -11.35
C LEU A 29 -3.17 9.86 -9.98
N ALA A 30 -2.96 9.02 -8.99
CA ALA A 30 -2.58 9.45 -7.63
C ALA A 30 -1.08 9.28 -7.40
N GLY A 31 -0.41 10.33 -6.92
CA GLY A 31 0.99 10.32 -6.50
C GLY A 31 1.11 10.45 -4.99
N ASP A 32 1.97 9.65 -4.38
CA ASP A 32 2.28 9.71 -2.96
C ASP A 32 3.36 10.77 -2.70
N ILE A 33 3.08 11.75 -1.82
CA ILE A 33 4.03 12.84 -1.50
C ILE A 33 5.05 12.44 -0.44
N ASP A 34 4.79 11.42 0.37
CA ASP A 34 5.65 11.03 1.50
C ASP A 34 7.11 10.72 1.09
N PRO A 35 7.39 9.99 -0.01
CA PRO A 35 8.76 9.75 -0.44
C PRO A 35 9.48 11.00 -0.97
N GLY A 36 8.75 12.09 -1.20
CA GLY A 36 9.23 13.28 -1.89
C GLY A 36 9.22 13.16 -3.41
N GLY A 37 9.32 14.30 -4.10
CA GLY A 37 9.38 14.33 -5.56
C GLY A 37 8.07 14.03 -6.29
N VAL A 38 6.91 14.17 -5.66
CA VAL A 38 5.60 13.82 -6.23
C VAL A 38 5.32 14.48 -7.59
N PHE A 39 5.78 15.71 -7.82
CA PHE A 39 5.62 16.37 -9.11
C PHE A 39 6.39 15.65 -10.22
N ALA A 40 7.62 15.22 -9.93
CA ALA A 40 8.43 14.45 -10.88
C ALA A 40 7.81 13.07 -11.13
N GLN A 41 7.27 12.41 -10.11
CA GLN A 41 6.58 11.12 -10.23
C GLN A 41 5.34 11.25 -11.11
N LEU A 42 4.46 12.22 -10.84
CA LEU A 42 3.24 12.43 -11.62
C LEU A 42 3.57 12.79 -13.07
N TYR A 43 4.45 13.77 -13.28
CA TYR A 43 4.87 14.17 -14.62
C TYR A 43 5.55 13.01 -15.37
N GLY A 44 6.49 12.31 -14.74
CA GLY A 44 7.19 11.18 -15.34
C GLY A 44 6.23 10.05 -15.73
N THR A 45 5.28 9.74 -14.85
CA THR A 45 4.25 8.73 -15.16
C THR A 45 3.43 9.13 -16.38
N VAL A 46 2.90 10.37 -16.42
CA VAL A 46 2.14 10.87 -17.57
C VAL A 46 2.98 10.87 -18.86
N ALA A 47 4.25 11.23 -18.77
CA ALA A 47 5.16 11.28 -19.92
C ALA A 47 5.47 9.88 -20.50
N LEU A 48 5.51 8.85 -19.65
CA LEU A 48 5.79 7.46 -20.03
C LEU A 48 4.57 6.70 -20.56
N LEU A 49 3.35 7.18 -20.28
CA LEU A 49 2.13 6.56 -20.79
C LEU A 49 2.03 6.68 -22.32
N ALA A 50 1.55 5.62 -22.97
CA ALA A 50 1.17 5.64 -24.36
C ALA A 50 0.06 6.68 -24.64
N PRO A 51 -0.04 7.23 -25.87
CA PRO A 51 -1.05 8.25 -26.19
C PRO A 51 -2.49 7.81 -25.86
N GLU A 52 -2.83 6.57 -26.14
CA GLU A 52 -4.15 5.98 -25.86
C GLU A 52 -4.44 5.91 -24.36
N ASP A 53 -3.46 5.59 -23.54
CA ASP A 53 -3.57 5.55 -22.09
C ASP A 53 -3.70 6.95 -21.50
N ARG A 54 -2.88 7.87 -22.00
CA ARG A 54 -2.93 9.28 -21.60
C ARG A 54 -4.29 9.89 -21.91
N ALA A 55 -4.93 9.47 -22.99
CA ALA A 55 -6.27 9.94 -23.35
C ALA A 55 -7.36 9.53 -22.35
N LEU A 56 -7.12 8.53 -21.49
CA LEU A 56 -8.02 8.13 -20.43
C LEU A 56 -7.84 8.95 -19.15
N LEU A 57 -6.71 9.63 -18.97
CA LEU A 57 -6.47 10.44 -17.77
C LEU A 57 -7.44 11.61 -17.71
N ARG A 58 -8.06 11.81 -16.54
CA ARG A 58 -9.00 12.90 -16.26
C ARG A 58 -8.56 13.79 -15.13
N GLY A 59 -7.61 13.34 -14.31
CA GLY A 59 -7.12 14.15 -13.21
C GLY A 59 -5.89 13.55 -12.53
N LEU A 60 -5.15 14.42 -11.85
CA LEU A 60 -4.05 14.08 -10.96
C LEU A 60 -4.50 14.30 -9.52
N VAL A 61 -4.02 13.46 -8.62
CA VAL A 61 -4.26 13.57 -7.18
C VAL A 61 -2.92 13.54 -6.46
N VAL A 62 -2.67 14.50 -5.58
CA VAL A 62 -1.56 14.44 -4.62
C VAL A 62 -2.08 13.80 -3.33
N ASN A 63 -1.54 12.65 -2.96
CA ASN A 63 -1.99 11.88 -1.80
C ASN A 63 -1.01 11.99 -0.63
N LYS A 64 -1.52 11.74 0.57
CA LYS A 64 -0.80 11.77 1.85
C LYS A 64 -0.16 13.12 2.18
N PHE A 65 -0.75 14.21 1.75
CA PHE A 65 -0.22 15.54 1.98
C PHE A 65 -0.16 15.88 3.49
N ARG A 66 0.96 16.46 3.92
CA ARG A 66 1.15 16.96 5.29
C ARG A 66 1.54 18.43 5.27
N GLY A 67 0.94 19.21 6.15
CA GLY A 67 1.24 20.63 6.31
C GLY A 67 0.23 21.56 5.64
N ASP A 68 0.69 22.76 5.28
CA ASP A 68 -0.15 23.81 4.70
C ASP A 68 -0.25 23.67 3.18
N VAL A 69 -1.46 23.44 2.68
CA VAL A 69 -1.73 23.28 1.25
C VAL A 69 -1.43 24.55 0.43
N GLU A 70 -1.43 25.73 1.07
CA GLU A 70 -1.10 26.97 0.40
C GLU A 70 0.36 27.04 -0.07
N ILE A 71 1.25 26.29 0.59
CA ILE A 71 2.66 26.14 0.16
C ILE A 71 2.76 25.27 -1.10
N LEU A 72 1.88 24.25 -1.24
CA LEU A 72 1.86 23.37 -2.39
C LEU A 72 1.19 24.03 -3.62
N ARG A 73 0.16 24.84 -3.38
CA ARG A 73 -0.74 25.42 -4.40
C ARG A 73 -0.02 26.07 -5.58
N PRO A 74 1.05 26.91 -5.39
CA PRO A 74 1.75 27.52 -6.51
C PRO A 74 2.41 26.52 -7.48
N GLY A 75 2.72 25.30 -7.01
CA GLY A 75 3.30 24.24 -7.83
C GLY A 75 2.28 23.48 -8.67
N LEU A 76 0.99 23.54 -8.33
CA LEU A 76 -0.04 22.73 -9.00
C LEU A 76 -0.29 23.20 -10.44
N ALA A 77 -0.46 24.50 -10.67
CA ALA A 77 -0.70 25.04 -12.00
C ALA A 77 0.45 24.77 -13.01
N PRO A 78 1.74 24.90 -12.65
CA PRO A 78 2.83 24.43 -13.49
C PRO A 78 2.77 22.93 -13.80
N LEU A 79 2.43 22.09 -12.82
CA LEU A 79 2.29 20.65 -13.02
C LEU A 79 1.17 20.33 -14.01
N GLU A 80 -0.01 20.93 -13.83
CA GLU A 80 -1.14 20.77 -14.76
C GLU A 80 -0.75 21.13 -16.20
N LYS A 81 -0.05 22.24 -16.36
CA LYS A 81 0.42 22.68 -17.68
C LYS A 81 1.39 21.69 -18.31
N MET A 82 2.31 21.12 -17.53
CA MET A 82 3.27 20.14 -18.02
C MET A 82 2.61 18.81 -18.37
N CYS A 83 1.64 18.36 -17.54
CA CYS A 83 0.95 17.09 -17.75
C CYS A 83 -0.18 17.15 -18.77
N GLY A 84 -0.74 18.36 -19.02
CA GLY A 84 -1.96 18.52 -19.81
C GLY A 84 -3.21 17.93 -19.14
N VAL A 85 -3.16 17.70 -17.81
CA VAL A 85 -4.21 17.07 -17.02
C VAL A 85 -4.38 17.87 -15.71
N PRO A 86 -5.62 18.19 -15.28
CA PRO A 86 -5.84 18.99 -14.07
C PRO A 86 -5.49 18.24 -12.79
N VAL A 87 -5.04 18.95 -11.76
CA VAL A 87 -4.95 18.42 -10.39
C VAL A 87 -6.34 18.58 -9.75
N VAL A 88 -7.03 17.47 -9.58
CA VAL A 88 -8.42 17.44 -9.08
C VAL A 88 -8.52 17.33 -7.56
N GLY A 89 -7.40 17.05 -6.87
CA GLY A 89 -7.40 16.99 -5.43
C GLY A 89 -6.03 16.88 -4.79
N VAL A 90 -5.95 17.39 -3.57
CA VAL A 90 -4.86 17.15 -2.61
C VAL A 90 -5.47 16.48 -1.40
N VAL A 91 -5.15 15.23 -1.19
CA VAL A 91 -5.69 14.41 -0.08
C VAL A 91 -4.73 14.52 1.10
N PRO A 92 -5.18 14.99 2.25
CA PRO A 92 -4.33 15.05 3.44
C PRO A 92 -3.95 13.66 3.91
N TYR A 93 -2.87 13.58 4.66
CA TYR A 93 -2.53 12.34 5.35
C TYR A 93 -3.61 12.01 6.38
N LEU A 94 -4.20 10.84 6.23
CA LEU A 94 -5.23 10.33 7.12
C LEU A 94 -4.71 9.07 7.82
N THR A 95 -4.87 9.01 9.14
CA THR A 95 -4.68 7.76 9.88
C THR A 95 -6.01 7.00 9.82
N LEU A 96 -6.05 5.98 8.99
CA LEU A 96 -7.23 5.16 8.80
C LEU A 96 -6.98 3.79 9.45
N ASP A 97 -7.96 3.30 10.19
CA ASP A 97 -7.97 1.93 10.72
C ASP A 97 -8.66 1.01 9.69
N LEU A 98 -7.99 0.82 8.56
CA LEU A 98 -8.41 -0.10 7.52
C LEU A 98 -7.53 -1.36 7.60
N ASP A 99 -8.15 -2.49 7.32
CA ASP A 99 -7.43 -3.76 7.23
C ASP A 99 -6.42 -3.70 6.07
N ASP A 100 -5.22 -4.26 6.30
CA ASP A 100 -4.21 -4.31 5.26
C ASP A 100 -4.62 -5.28 4.14
N GLU A 101 -4.35 -4.91 2.90
CA GLU A 101 -4.74 -5.69 1.73
C GLU A 101 -3.79 -6.87 1.48
N ASP A 102 -2.52 -6.75 1.84
CA ASP A 102 -1.52 -7.75 1.51
C ASP A 102 -0.61 -8.15 2.70
N SER A 103 0.07 -9.29 2.53
CA SER A 103 1.01 -9.86 3.50
C SER A 103 2.33 -9.10 3.65
N LEU A 104 2.55 -8.01 2.91
CA LEU A 104 3.72 -7.14 3.00
C LEU A 104 3.49 -5.95 3.94
N ALA A 105 2.32 -5.88 4.58
CA ALA A 105 1.96 -4.79 5.47
C ALA A 105 3.04 -4.56 6.56
N PRO A 106 3.38 -3.28 6.84
CA PRO A 106 4.44 -2.93 7.80
C PRO A 106 4.19 -3.50 9.20
N ARG A 107 2.94 -3.67 9.62
CA ARG A 107 2.59 -4.24 10.94
C ARG A 107 3.01 -5.70 11.10
N LEU A 108 3.11 -6.47 10.00
CA LEU A 108 3.59 -7.85 10.02
C LEU A 108 5.10 -7.95 10.31
N SER A 109 5.80 -6.82 10.32
CA SER A 109 7.22 -6.69 10.66
C SER A 109 7.45 -6.13 12.07
N ALA A 110 6.39 -5.81 12.82
CA ALA A 110 6.51 -5.32 14.18
C ALA A 110 7.02 -6.43 15.12
N ARG A 111 8.14 -6.18 15.78
CA ARG A 111 8.82 -7.16 16.66
C ARG A 111 8.40 -7.08 18.12
N GLU A 112 7.74 -6.01 18.53
CA GLU A 112 7.37 -5.77 19.93
C GLU A 112 5.86 -5.63 20.07
N ALA A 113 5.30 -6.35 21.02
CA ALA A 113 3.92 -6.16 21.41
C ALA A 113 3.77 -4.84 22.19
N ARG A 114 2.74 -4.07 21.87
CA ARG A 114 2.40 -2.84 22.57
C ARG A 114 1.20 -3.05 23.50
N GLY A 115 1.31 -3.99 24.43
CA GLY A 115 0.22 -4.31 25.35
C GLY A 115 0.70 -5.00 26.62
N VAL A 116 -0.20 -5.16 27.59
CA VAL A 116 0.03 -5.92 28.83
C VAL A 116 0.01 -7.42 28.51
N ILE A 117 -0.81 -7.84 27.53
CA ILE A 117 -0.90 -9.21 27.02
C ILE A 117 -0.15 -9.25 25.70
N ASP A 118 0.87 -10.11 25.63
CA ASP A 118 1.70 -10.31 24.43
C ASP A 118 1.21 -11.53 23.65
N VAL A 119 0.67 -11.31 22.46
CA VAL A 119 0.22 -12.36 21.55
C VAL A 119 1.20 -12.47 20.39
N ALA A 120 1.90 -13.59 20.30
CA ALA A 120 2.81 -13.89 19.19
C ALA A 120 2.12 -14.78 18.15
N VAL A 121 1.94 -14.25 16.94
CA VAL A 121 1.43 -14.98 15.79
C VAL A 121 2.60 -15.49 14.96
N VAL A 122 2.70 -16.78 14.73
CA VAL A 122 3.77 -17.36 13.90
C VAL A 122 3.53 -16.96 12.45
N ARG A 123 4.48 -16.22 11.87
CA ARG A 123 4.44 -15.79 10.47
C ARG A 123 4.93 -16.93 9.56
N LEU A 124 4.00 -17.81 9.20
CA LEU A 124 4.27 -18.88 8.25
C LEU A 124 4.64 -18.33 6.87
N PRO A 125 5.51 -19.01 6.08
CA PRO A 125 5.84 -18.59 4.71
C PRO A 125 4.62 -18.39 3.80
N HIS A 126 3.60 -19.25 3.98
CA HIS A 126 2.35 -19.20 3.23
C HIS A 126 1.16 -18.87 4.14
N LEU A 127 1.36 -17.90 5.04
CA LEU A 127 0.33 -17.42 5.96
C LEU A 127 -0.96 -17.08 5.21
N SER A 128 -2.07 -17.62 5.70
CA SER A 128 -3.43 -17.31 5.23
C SER A 128 -4.12 -16.37 6.22
N ASN A 129 -5.00 -15.51 5.70
CA ASN A 129 -5.91 -14.69 6.50
C ASN A 129 -5.22 -13.95 7.67
N PHE A 130 -4.13 -13.25 7.37
CA PHE A 130 -3.37 -12.50 8.39
C PHE A 130 -4.21 -11.42 9.09
N THR A 131 -5.31 -10.96 8.48
CA THR A 131 -6.25 -9.98 9.05
C THR A 131 -7.16 -10.57 10.13
N ASP A 132 -7.21 -11.90 10.30
CA ASP A 132 -8.03 -12.54 11.34
C ASP A 132 -7.61 -12.13 12.77
N PHE A 133 -6.39 -11.62 12.94
CA PHE A 133 -5.84 -11.17 14.22
C PHE A 133 -6.03 -9.68 14.50
N ASP A 134 -6.57 -8.91 13.55
CA ASP A 134 -6.82 -7.47 13.68
C ASP A 134 -7.79 -7.15 14.83
N PRO A 135 -8.88 -7.91 15.03
CA PRO A 135 -9.75 -7.68 16.17
C PRO A 135 -9.02 -7.77 17.51
N LEU A 136 -8.02 -8.66 17.65
CA LEU A 136 -7.21 -8.76 18.88
C LEU A 136 -6.33 -7.53 19.07
N SER A 137 -5.73 -6.99 18.00
CA SER A 137 -4.87 -5.82 18.08
C SER A 137 -5.62 -4.52 18.45
N ARG A 138 -6.96 -4.51 18.26
CA ARG A 138 -7.84 -3.41 18.64
C ARG A 138 -8.30 -3.47 20.10
N VAL A 139 -8.03 -4.57 20.82
CA VAL A 139 -8.39 -4.71 22.23
C VAL A 139 -7.39 -3.92 23.09
N PRO A 140 -7.83 -2.97 23.92
CA PRO A 140 -6.93 -2.24 24.79
C PRO A 140 -6.13 -3.17 25.70
N GLY A 141 -4.81 -2.99 25.73
CA GLY A 141 -3.90 -3.81 26.53
C GLY A 141 -3.44 -5.11 25.88
N VAL A 142 -3.94 -5.46 24.70
CA VAL A 142 -3.44 -6.60 23.89
C VAL A 142 -2.47 -6.09 22.85
N GLY A 143 -1.26 -6.67 22.81
CA GLY A 143 -0.27 -6.45 21.77
C GLY A 143 -0.15 -7.68 20.89
N VAL A 144 -0.40 -7.54 19.58
CA VAL A 144 -0.22 -8.61 18.61
C VAL A 144 1.05 -8.35 17.80
N ARG A 145 1.92 -9.34 17.72
CA ARG A 145 3.15 -9.28 16.91
C ARG A 145 3.33 -10.55 16.11
N TYR A 146 3.97 -10.43 14.95
CA TYR A 146 4.26 -11.54 14.06
C TYR A 146 5.72 -11.96 14.21
N VAL A 147 5.97 -13.26 14.36
CA VAL A 147 7.29 -13.82 14.60
C VAL A 147 7.66 -14.84 13.53
N SER A 148 8.88 -14.75 12.98
CA SER A 148 9.40 -15.63 11.94
C SER A 148 10.58 -16.48 12.41
N SER A 149 11.02 -16.29 13.65
CA SER A 149 12.15 -17.01 14.22
C SER A 149 11.93 -17.33 15.70
N THR A 150 12.60 -18.35 16.17
CA THR A 150 12.61 -18.70 17.60
C THR A 150 13.19 -17.59 18.47
N THR A 151 14.14 -16.80 17.92
CA THR A 151 14.73 -15.68 18.63
C THR A 151 13.73 -14.55 18.86
N ASP A 152 12.86 -14.30 17.86
CA ASP A 152 11.83 -13.26 17.96
C ASP A 152 10.63 -13.71 18.81
N LEU A 153 10.46 -15.02 19.03
CA LEU A 153 9.35 -15.55 19.81
C LEU A 153 9.34 -15.04 21.26
N GLY A 154 10.49 -15.07 21.92
CA GLY A 154 10.61 -14.60 23.30
C GLY A 154 9.76 -15.40 24.27
N ARG A 155 9.01 -14.68 25.13
CA ARG A 155 8.09 -15.28 26.13
C ARG A 155 6.71 -14.62 26.05
N PRO A 156 5.92 -14.87 25.02
CA PRO A 156 4.58 -14.32 24.90
C PRO A 156 3.61 -14.98 25.89
N ASP A 157 2.50 -14.31 26.19
CA ASP A 157 1.40 -14.88 26.97
C ASP A 157 0.59 -15.88 26.12
N LEU A 158 0.52 -15.65 24.80
CA LEU A 158 -0.17 -16.54 23.85
C LEU A 158 0.64 -16.69 22.56
N VAL A 159 0.76 -17.92 22.08
CA VAL A 159 1.28 -18.24 20.74
C VAL A 159 0.14 -18.70 19.86
N VAL A 160 0.01 -18.12 18.68
CA VAL A 160 -0.97 -18.50 17.66
C VAL A 160 -0.27 -19.11 16.46
N LEU A 161 -0.66 -20.33 16.10
CA LEU A 161 -0.32 -20.95 14.81
C LEU A 161 -1.48 -20.67 13.84
N PRO A 162 -1.29 -19.77 12.87
CA PRO A 162 -2.37 -19.39 11.97
C PRO A 162 -2.61 -20.41 10.87
N GLY A 163 -3.65 -20.17 10.08
CA GLY A 163 -3.91 -20.96 8.87
C GLY A 163 -2.83 -20.77 7.80
N SER A 164 -2.64 -21.77 6.97
CA SER A 164 -1.67 -21.81 5.88
C SER A 164 -2.34 -22.18 4.56
N LYS A 165 -1.84 -21.59 3.45
CA LYS A 165 -2.23 -21.97 2.08
C LYS A 165 -1.58 -23.29 1.64
N THR A 166 -0.48 -23.70 2.29
CA THR A 166 0.29 -24.93 2.00
C THR A 166 0.69 -25.60 3.32
N THR A 167 -0.28 -26.21 4.02
CA THR A 167 -0.12 -26.72 5.39
C THR A 167 1.07 -27.67 5.57
N LEU A 168 1.32 -28.58 4.60
CA LEU A 168 2.41 -29.55 4.70
C LEU A 168 3.80 -28.89 4.60
N ASP A 169 3.95 -27.88 3.75
CA ASP A 169 5.23 -27.20 3.57
C ASP A 169 5.52 -26.28 4.76
N ASP A 170 4.50 -25.59 5.25
CA ASP A 170 4.63 -24.75 6.44
C ASP A 170 4.84 -25.57 7.71
N ALA A 171 4.26 -26.78 7.80
CA ALA A 171 4.54 -27.68 8.91
C ALA A 171 5.98 -28.23 8.92
N ARG A 172 6.64 -28.32 7.76
CA ARG A 172 8.06 -28.69 7.69
C ARG A 172 8.98 -27.51 8.02
N TRP A 173 8.50 -26.29 7.77
CA TRP A 173 9.24 -25.06 8.08
C TRP A 173 9.25 -24.78 9.59
N LEU A 174 8.17 -25.12 10.34
CA LEU A 174 8.06 -25.00 11.80
C LEU A 174 9.10 -25.89 12.51
#